data_c9e51534ac6d0f14e927212534757201
#
_entry.id   c9e51534ac6d0f14e927212534757201
#
_cell.length_a   1.000
_cell.length_b   1.000
_cell.length_c   1.000
_cell.angle_alpha   90.00
_cell.angle_beta   90.00
_cell.angle_gamma   90.00
#
_symmetry.space_group_name_H-M   'P 1'
#
loop_
_entity.id
_entity.type
_entity.pdbx_description
1 polymer ?
#
loop_
_entity_poly.entity_id
_entity_poly.type
_entity_poly.pdbx_seq_one_letter_code
_entity_poly.pdbx_strand_id
1 'polypeptide(L)' 'MNTEIIQLLDKVLKSRGQSLKKSNEYMWWSPFITHHKPKLQVNIQTGKWHCWVSNQGGHNLFQLFKKVGAGRQDFQ' A
#
# COMPACT_ATOMS: atom_id res chain seq x y z
N MET A 1 9.01 -9.37 -9.14
CA MET A 1 9.55 -9.64 -7.80
C MET A 1 8.97 -8.67 -6.80
N ASN A 2 8.95 -9.09 -5.54
CA ASN A 2 8.31 -8.30 -4.48
C ASN A 2 8.98 -6.94 -4.26
N THR A 3 10.30 -6.86 -4.50
CA THR A 3 11.02 -5.60 -4.34
C THR A 3 10.47 -4.50 -5.25
N GLU A 4 10.12 -4.85 -6.47
CA GLU A 4 9.58 -3.88 -7.42
C GLU A 4 8.22 -3.35 -6.96
N ILE A 5 7.39 -4.23 -6.41
CA ILE A 5 6.09 -3.84 -5.87
C ILE A 5 6.28 -2.92 -4.67
N ILE A 6 7.21 -3.25 -3.79
CA ILE A 6 7.50 -2.44 -2.61
C ILE A 6 7.97 -1.04 -3.03
N GLN A 7 8.86 -0.97 -4.01
CA GLN A 7 9.36 0.31 -4.49
C GLN A 7 8.25 1.15 -5.12
N LEU A 8 7.37 0.51 -5.89
CA LEU A 8 6.24 1.21 -6.48
C LEU A 8 5.30 1.74 -5.41
N LEU A 9 5.01 0.93 -4.40
CA LEU A 9 4.14 1.36 -3.30
C LEU A 9 4.77 2.49 -2.49
N ASP A 10 6.08 2.42 -2.25
CA ASP A 10 6.80 3.51 -1.57
C ASP A 10 6.62 4.82 -2.33
N LYS A 11 6.71 4.77 -3.65
CA LYS A 11 6.56 5.95 -4.50
C LYS A 11 5.13 6.47 -4.50
N VAL A 12 4.17 5.57 -4.70
CA VAL A 12 2.76 5.95 -4.80
C VAL A 12 2.23 6.46 -3.47
N LEU A 13 2.60 5.81 -2.38
CA LEU A 13 2.13 6.17 -1.05
C LEU A 13 3.01 7.21 -0.36
N LYS A 14 4.11 7.58 -1.00
CA LYS A 14 5.02 8.64 -0.52
C LYS A 14 5.55 8.37 0.88
N SER A 15 5.77 7.11 1.19
CA SER A 15 6.34 6.68 2.45
C SER A 15 7.03 5.33 2.26
N ARG A 16 7.89 4.96 3.19
CA ARG A 16 8.61 3.70 3.11
C ARG A 16 7.82 2.60 3.81
N GLY A 17 7.61 1.49 3.10
CA GLY A 17 6.93 0.33 3.67
C GLY A 17 7.74 -0.30 4.79
N GLN A 18 7.02 -0.74 5.84
CA GLN A 18 7.62 -1.40 6.98
C GLN A 18 7.20 -2.86 6.98
N SER A 19 8.18 -3.76 6.94
CA SER A 19 7.92 -5.19 6.94
C SER A 19 7.32 -5.63 8.26
N LEU A 20 6.23 -6.36 8.19
CA LEU A 20 5.70 -7.05 9.36
C LEU A 20 6.41 -8.39 9.51
N LYS A 21 6.34 -8.98 10.69
CA LYS A 21 6.97 -10.27 10.94
C LYS A 21 6.37 -11.39 10.10
N LYS A 22 5.15 -11.20 9.61
CA LYS A 22 4.51 -12.14 8.71
C LYS A 22 5.07 -11.97 7.31
N SER A 23 5.25 -13.07 6.61
CA SER A 23 5.74 -13.08 5.25
C SER A 23 4.80 -12.29 4.33
N ASN A 24 5.39 -11.43 3.49
CA ASN A 24 4.69 -10.69 2.44
C ASN A 24 3.72 -9.61 2.94
N GLU A 25 3.72 -9.30 4.24
CA GLU A 25 2.87 -8.25 4.80
C GLU A 25 3.70 -7.02 5.13
N TYR A 26 3.26 -5.87 4.64
CA TYR A 26 3.93 -4.60 4.86
C TYR A 26 2.93 -3.54 5.27
N MET A 27 3.40 -2.54 6.01
CA MET A 27 2.57 -1.41 6.43
C MET A 27 3.11 -0.12 5.82
N TRP A 28 2.21 0.72 5.34
CA TRP A 28 2.53 2.06 4.85
C TRP A 28 1.65 3.08 5.57
N TRP A 29 2.07 4.34 5.50
CA TRP A 29 1.22 5.42 5.93
C TRP A 29 -0.02 5.46 5.03
N SER A 30 -1.21 5.62 5.66
CA SER A 30 -2.44 5.64 4.89
C SER A 30 -2.53 6.91 4.05
N PRO A 31 -2.83 6.79 2.74
CA PRO A 31 -3.07 7.96 1.90
C PRO A 31 -4.46 8.56 2.10
N PHE A 32 -5.32 7.88 2.85
CA PHE A 32 -6.72 8.29 3.01
C PHE A 32 -6.95 9.19 4.20
N ILE A 33 -6.08 9.11 5.20
CA ILE A 33 -6.20 9.91 6.42
C ILE A 33 -4.81 10.26 6.94
N THR A 34 -4.76 11.30 7.77
CA THR A 34 -3.55 11.65 8.49
C THR A 34 -3.56 10.91 9.83
N HIS A 35 -2.50 10.16 10.11
CA HIS A 35 -2.36 9.42 11.35
C HIS A 35 -0.89 9.38 11.73
N HIS A 36 -0.61 9.23 13.03
CA HIS A 36 0.76 9.26 13.52
C HIS A 36 1.47 7.90 13.45
N LYS A 37 0.80 6.89 12.88
CA LYS A 37 1.38 5.56 12.67
C LYS A 37 0.95 5.02 11.30
N PRO A 38 1.75 4.14 10.69
CA PRO A 38 1.32 3.51 9.44
C PRO A 38 0.13 2.59 9.71
N LYS A 39 -0.92 2.74 8.92
CA LYS A 39 -2.17 2.00 9.11
C LYS A 39 -2.66 1.30 7.84
N LEU A 40 -1.96 1.46 6.73
CA LEU A 40 -2.31 0.76 5.50
C LEU A 40 -1.48 -0.52 5.41
N GLN A 41 -2.14 -1.66 5.53
CA GLN A 41 -1.51 -2.97 5.41
C GLN A 41 -1.70 -3.53 4.01
N VAL A 42 -0.63 -4.02 3.42
CA VAL A 42 -0.68 -4.58 2.06
C VAL A 42 0.03 -5.93 2.07
N ASN A 43 -0.62 -6.94 1.47
CA ASN A 43 0.03 -8.20 1.17
C ASN A 43 0.63 -8.10 -0.23
N ILE A 44 1.95 -8.05 -0.31
CA ILE A 44 2.63 -7.82 -1.58
C ILE A 44 2.60 -9.03 -2.51
N GLN A 45 2.20 -10.19 -2.02
CA GLN A 45 2.07 -11.38 -2.85
C GLN A 45 0.69 -11.48 -3.49
N THR A 46 -0.36 -11.22 -2.73
CA THR A 46 -1.74 -11.36 -3.21
C THR A 46 -2.33 -10.05 -3.72
N GLY A 47 -1.79 -8.93 -3.26
CA GLY A 47 -2.32 -7.61 -3.59
C GLY A 47 -3.47 -7.15 -2.71
N LYS A 48 -3.88 -7.96 -1.75
CA LYS A 48 -4.91 -7.54 -0.79
C LYS A 48 -4.38 -6.46 0.13
N TRP A 49 -5.23 -5.48 0.42
CA TRP A 49 -4.82 -4.36 1.26
C TRP A 49 -5.98 -3.90 2.13
N HIS A 50 -5.64 -3.25 3.24
CA HIS A 50 -6.63 -2.75 4.18
C HIS A 50 -6.06 -1.57 4.96
N CYS A 51 -6.85 -0.50 5.09
CA CYS A 51 -6.53 0.62 5.96
C CYS A 51 -7.31 0.47 7.26
N TRP A 52 -6.57 0.23 8.35
CA TRP A 52 -7.17 -0.10 9.63
C TRP A 52 -7.89 1.06 10.30
N VAL A 53 -7.66 2.29 9.85
CA VAL A 53 -8.29 3.47 10.46
C VAL A 53 -9.48 3.95 9.64
N SER A 54 -9.32 4.06 8.31
CA SER A 54 -10.41 4.51 7.46
C SER A 54 -11.36 3.38 7.05
N ASN A 55 -11.01 2.14 7.40
CA ASN A 55 -11.81 0.94 7.10
C ASN A 55 -12.05 0.75 5.61
N GLN A 56 -11.05 1.08 4.81
CA GLN A 56 -11.07 0.84 3.37
C GLN A 56 -10.17 -0.34 3.04
N GLY A 57 -10.52 -1.07 1.98
CA GLY A 57 -9.72 -2.20 1.57
C GLY A 57 -10.07 -2.67 0.18
N GLY A 58 -9.30 -3.62 -0.32
CA GLY A 58 -9.52 -4.17 -1.64
C GLY A 58 -8.79 -5.49 -1.82
N HIS A 59 -9.04 -6.12 -2.99
CA HIS A 59 -8.52 -7.44 -3.30
C HIS A 59 -7.30 -7.40 -4.21
N ASN A 60 -6.97 -6.24 -4.78
CA ASN A 60 -5.81 -6.11 -5.63
C ASN A 60 -5.27 -4.69 -5.56
N LEU A 61 -4.01 -4.55 -5.99
CA LEU A 61 -3.32 -3.26 -5.91
C LEU A 61 -3.88 -2.23 -6.89
N PHE A 62 -4.49 -2.68 -7.97
CA PHE A 62 -5.09 -1.74 -8.92
C PHE A 62 -6.17 -0.91 -8.26
N GLN A 63 -6.98 -1.54 -7.39
CA GLN A 63 -7.99 -0.83 -6.65
C GLN A 63 -7.39 0.22 -5.70
N LEU A 64 -6.28 -0.13 -5.06
CA LEU A 64 -5.57 0.80 -4.19
C LEU A 64 -5.05 1.99 -4.99
N PHE A 65 -4.41 1.74 -6.12
CA PHE A 65 -3.86 2.81 -6.95
C PHE A 65 -4.95 3.74 -7.47
N LYS A 66 -6.10 3.20 -7.83
CA LYS A 66 -7.24 4.02 -8.25
C LYS A 66 -7.70 4.95 -7.13
N LYS A 67 -7.78 4.44 -5.92
CA LYS A 67 -8.24 5.25 -4.79
C LYS A 67 -7.23 6.32 -4.41
N VAL A 68 -5.95 6.04 -4.56
CA VAL A 68 -4.90 7.02 -4.28
C VAL A 68 -4.80 8.07 -5.37
N GLY A 69 -5.36 7.79 -6.54
CA GLY A 69 -5.29 8.69 -7.68
C GLY A 69 -3.96 8.65 -8.40
N ALA A 70 -3.26 7.52 -8.37
CA ALA A 70 -2.00 7.36 -9.07
C ALA A 70 -2.19 7.47 -10.57
N GLY A 71 -1.33 8.23 -11.24
CA GLY A 71 -1.37 8.36 -12.68
C GLY A 71 -0.75 7.18 -13.38
N ARG A 72 -0.93 7.12 -14.71
CA ARG A 72 -0.40 6.00 -15.49
C ARG A 72 1.11 5.88 -15.37
N GLN A 73 1.81 6.99 -15.28
CA GLN A 73 3.27 6.97 -15.17
C GLN A 73 3.75 6.25 -13.93
N ASP A 74 2.90 6.10 -12.93
CA ASP A 74 3.27 5.41 -11.70
C ASP A 74 3.24 3.89 -11.86
N PHE A 75 2.59 3.38 -12.91
CA PHE A 75 2.48 1.95 -13.16
C PHE A 75 3.47 1.45 -14.20
N GLN A 76 4.16 2.32 -14.87
CA GLN A 76 5.06 1.96 -15.96
C GLN A 76 6.51 1.87 -15.55
#